data_faea0a4508f28720c373862ec5c53e98
#
_entry.id   faea0a4508f28720c373862ec5c53e98
#
_cell.length_a   1.000
_cell.length_b   1.000
_cell.length_c   1.000
_cell.angle_alpha   90.00
_cell.angle_beta   90.00
_cell.angle_gamma   90.00
#
_symmetry.space_group_name_H-M   'P 1'
#
loop_
_entity.id
_entity.type
_entity.pdbx_description
1 polymer ?
#
loop_
_entity_poly.entity_id
_entity_poly.type
_entity_poly.pdbx_seq_one_letter_code
_entity_poly.pdbx_strand_id
1 'polypeptide(L)' 'VLDEYYNIIMGDLNSDSIVNIQDIIILVNFILNIIEPTDLQVYASDLNEDEVVDILDIIILINIVLGR' A
#
# COMPACT_ATOMS: atom_id res chain seq x y z
N VAL A 1 10.31 -6.71 15.75
CA VAL A 1 10.58 -6.52 14.32
C VAL A 1 9.68 -7.41 13.49
N LEU A 2 9.67 -8.72 13.75
CA LEU A 2 8.78 -9.63 13.04
C LEU A 2 7.31 -9.28 13.29
N ASP A 3 6.99 -8.80 14.47
CA ASP A 3 5.63 -8.40 14.83
C ASP A 3 5.13 -7.24 14.00
N GLU A 4 6.02 -6.33 13.59
CA GLU A 4 5.65 -5.19 12.75
C GLU A 4 5.08 -5.65 11.41
N TYR A 5 5.71 -6.64 10.76
CA TYR A 5 5.24 -7.16 9.50
C TYR A 5 4.09 -8.14 9.68
N TYR A 6 4.03 -8.80 10.82
CA TYR A 6 3.02 -9.81 11.09
C TYR A 6 1.60 -9.24 11.14
N ASN A 7 1.48 -8.00 11.62
CA ASN A 7 0.19 -7.34 11.79
C ASN A 7 -0.18 -6.38 10.66
N ILE A 8 0.62 -6.36 9.59
CA ILE A 8 0.36 -5.46 8.46
C ILE A 8 -0.80 -5.99 7.63
N ILE A 9 -1.74 -5.09 7.33
CA ILE A 9 -2.80 -5.35 6.36
C ILE A 9 -2.30 -4.82 5.03
N MET A 10 -2.20 -5.68 4.04
CA MET A 10 -1.71 -5.27 2.71
C MET A 10 -2.65 -4.24 2.11
N GLY A 11 -2.07 -3.12 1.68
CA GLY A 11 -2.83 -2.01 1.13
C GLY A 11 -3.23 -0.95 2.16
N ASP A 12 -3.03 -1.22 3.45
CA ASP A 12 -3.34 -0.25 4.52
C ASP A 12 -2.13 0.64 4.76
N LEU A 13 -2.04 1.75 4.04
CA LEU A 13 -0.86 2.60 4.04
C LEU A 13 -0.87 3.66 5.13
N ASN A 14 -2.03 3.96 5.73
CA ASN A 14 -2.14 4.91 6.82
C ASN A 14 -2.30 4.23 8.19
N SER A 15 -2.27 2.91 8.22
CA SER A 15 -2.31 2.11 9.46
C SER A 15 -3.57 2.35 10.29
N ASP A 16 -4.71 2.58 9.62
CA ASP A 16 -5.99 2.76 10.31
C ASP A 16 -6.84 1.48 10.34
N SER A 17 -6.27 0.36 9.87
CA SER A 17 -6.91 -0.96 9.81
C SER A 17 -8.03 -1.06 8.78
N ILE A 18 -8.17 -0.08 7.92
CA ILE A 18 -9.18 -0.05 6.86
C ILE A 18 -8.48 0.24 5.54
N VAL A 19 -8.72 -0.60 4.53
CA VAL A 19 -8.19 -0.37 3.18
C VAL A 19 -9.27 0.35 2.37
N ASN A 20 -9.01 1.62 2.03
CA ASN A 20 -9.99 2.47 1.35
C ASN A 20 -9.33 3.47 0.42
N ILE A 21 -10.11 4.44 -0.08
CA ILE A 21 -9.62 5.44 -1.04
C ILE A 21 -8.45 6.26 -0.50
N GLN A 22 -8.38 6.46 0.82
CA GLN A 22 -7.27 7.21 1.42
C GLN A 22 -5.94 6.51 1.19
N ASP A 23 -5.93 5.18 1.20
CA ASP A 23 -4.73 4.41 0.94
C ASP A 23 -4.30 4.54 -0.53
N ILE A 24 -5.25 4.61 -1.44
CA ILE A 24 -4.98 4.82 -2.86
C ILE A 24 -4.27 6.16 -3.06
N ILE A 25 -4.76 7.21 -2.40
CA ILE A 25 -4.16 8.54 -2.48
C ILE A 25 -2.72 8.51 -1.98
N ILE A 26 -2.46 7.83 -0.87
CA ILE A 26 -1.12 7.69 -0.34
C ILE A 26 -0.20 6.96 -1.33
N LEU A 27 -0.69 5.87 -1.91
CA LEU A 27 0.10 5.10 -2.86
C LEU A 27 0.45 5.93 -4.10
N VAL A 28 -0.48 6.72 -4.60
CA VAL A 28 -0.22 7.64 -5.72
C VAL A 28 0.90 8.60 -5.36
N ASN A 29 0.86 9.15 -4.14
CA ASN A 29 1.89 10.09 -3.69
C ASN A 29 3.27 9.42 -3.61
N PHE A 30 3.34 8.15 -3.23
CA PHE A 30 4.60 7.40 -3.23
C PHE A 30 5.15 7.26 -4.66
N ILE A 31 4.29 6.92 -5.59
CA ILE A 31 4.69 6.71 -7.00
C ILE A 31 5.14 8.01 -7.64
N LEU A 32 4.49 9.13 -7.29
CA LEU A 32 4.86 10.44 -7.80
C LEU A 32 6.05 11.05 -7.05
N ASN A 33 6.59 10.36 -6.05
CA ASN A 33 7.71 10.82 -5.23
C ASN A 33 7.40 12.09 -4.44
N ILE A 34 6.13 12.32 -4.12
CA ILE A 34 5.71 13.45 -3.28
C ILE A 34 5.98 13.14 -1.81
N ILE A 35 5.76 11.90 -1.42
CA ILE A 35 5.99 11.41 -0.06
C ILE A 35 6.91 10.21 -0.15
N GLU A 36 7.88 10.12 0.75
CA GLU A 36 8.77 8.95 0.81
C GLU A 36 8.18 7.93 1.77
N PRO A 37 7.93 6.68 1.32
CA PRO A 37 7.35 5.66 2.19
C PRO A 37 8.35 5.14 3.21
N THR A 38 7.84 4.70 4.35
CA THR A 38 8.63 3.93 5.31
C THR A 38 8.80 2.50 4.79
N ASP A 39 9.71 1.73 5.41
CA ASP A 39 9.90 0.33 5.00
C ASP A 39 8.61 -0.49 5.13
N LEU A 40 7.83 -0.25 6.19
CA LEU A 40 6.55 -0.95 6.36
C LEU A 40 5.55 -0.55 5.29
N GLN A 41 5.55 0.72 4.89
CA GLN A 41 4.67 1.19 3.83
C GLN A 41 5.07 0.63 2.48
N VAL A 42 6.36 0.49 2.20
CA VAL A 42 6.83 -0.16 0.98
C VAL A 42 6.31 -1.60 0.93
N TYR A 43 6.44 -2.32 2.03
CA TYR A 43 5.94 -3.69 2.11
C TYR A 43 4.44 -3.76 1.88
N ALA A 44 3.67 -2.89 2.52
CA ALA A 44 2.21 -2.87 2.40
C ALA A 44 1.74 -2.39 1.03
N SER A 45 2.59 -1.64 0.31
CA SER A 45 2.28 -1.09 -1.01
C SER A 45 2.57 -2.06 -2.15
N ASP A 46 3.44 -3.04 -1.93
CA ASP A 46 3.85 -3.98 -2.96
C ASP A 46 2.84 -5.12 -3.05
N LEU A 47 1.69 -4.84 -3.66
CA LEU A 47 0.55 -5.75 -3.65
C LEU A 47 0.71 -6.93 -4.59
N ASN A 48 1.53 -6.80 -5.63
CA ASN A 48 1.81 -7.91 -6.56
C ASN A 48 3.12 -8.65 -6.22
N GLU A 49 3.81 -8.21 -5.17
CA GLU A 49 5.01 -8.87 -4.66
C GLU A 49 6.13 -8.99 -5.70
N ASP A 50 6.26 -7.97 -6.55
CA ASP A 50 7.34 -7.94 -7.56
C ASP A 50 8.52 -7.09 -7.11
N GLU A 51 8.52 -6.60 -5.86
CA GLU A 51 9.56 -5.79 -5.25
C GLU A 51 9.65 -4.37 -5.85
N VAL A 52 8.64 -3.96 -6.61
CA VAL A 52 8.55 -2.62 -7.18
C VAL A 52 7.18 -2.03 -6.84
N VAL A 53 7.16 -0.82 -6.29
CA VAL A 53 5.91 -0.09 -6.03
C VAL A 53 5.63 0.78 -7.25
N ASP A 54 4.63 0.40 -8.03
CA ASP A 54 4.32 1.07 -9.29
C ASP A 54 2.80 1.09 -9.55
N ILE A 55 2.43 1.48 -10.78
CA ILE A 55 1.03 1.62 -11.15
C ILE A 55 0.25 0.29 -11.08
N LEU A 56 0.94 -0.84 -11.23
CA LEU A 56 0.27 -2.13 -11.11
C LEU A 56 -0.27 -2.34 -9.70
N ASP A 57 0.46 -1.85 -8.70
CA ASP A 57 0.00 -1.92 -7.30
C ASP A 57 -1.23 -1.05 -7.09
N ILE A 58 -1.31 0.12 -7.74
CA ILE A 58 -2.50 0.97 -7.69
C ILE A 58 -3.72 0.22 -8.23
N ILE A 59 -3.57 -0.46 -9.34
CA ILE A 59 -4.67 -1.21 -9.96
C ILE A 59 -5.18 -2.28 -9.02
N ILE A 60 -4.27 -3.02 -8.39
CA ILE A 60 -4.64 -4.05 -7.42
C ILE A 60 -5.37 -3.42 -6.23
N LEU A 61 -4.85 -2.32 -5.70
CA LEU A 61 -5.45 -1.65 -4.54
C LEU A 61 -6.84 -1.12 -4.87
N ILE A 62 -7.02 -0.55 -6.07
CA ILE A 62 -8.34 -0.10 -6.51
C ILE A 62 -9.33 -1.27 -6.53
N ASN A 63 -8.92 -2.42 -7.04
CA ASN A 63 -9.77 -3.60 -7.08
C ASN A 63 -10.15 -4.07 -5.66
N ILE A 64 -9.21 -4.01 -4.73
CA ILE A 64 -9.50 -4.36 -3.34
C ILE A 64 -10.53 -3.40 -2.74
N VAL A 65 -10.35 -2.11 -2.96
CA VAL A 65 -11.26 -1.09 -2.41
C VAL A 65 -12.66 -1.22 -3.00
N LEU A 66 -12.75 -1.57 -4.28
CA LEU A 66 -14.04 -1.77 -4.95
C LEU A 66 -14.66 -3.14 -4.66
N GLY A 67 -13.95 -4.01 -3.95
CA GLY A 67 -14.46 -5.33 -3.62
C GLY A 67 -14.42 -6.33 -4.77
N ARG A 68 -13.48 -6.17 -5.66
CA ARG A 68 -13.36 -7.04 -6.85
C ARG A 68 -12.20 -7.98 -6.78
#